data_aca3ae7d16b45957f7550f22c18a27d8
#
_entry.id   aca3ae7d16b45957f7550f22c18a27d8
#
_cell.length_a   1.000
_cell.length_b   1.000
_cell.length_c   1.000
_cell.angle_alpha   90.00
_cell.angle_beta   90.00
_cell.angle_gamma   90.00
#
_symmetry.space_group_name_H-M   'P 1'
#
loop_
_entity.id
_entity.type
_entity.pdbx_description
1 polymer ?
#
loop_
_entity_poly.entity_id
_entity_poly.type
_entity_poly.pdbx_seq_one_letter_code
_entity_poly.pdbx_strand_id
1 'polypeptide(L)'
;GFLATRLTKLGNFSVRSSGGELQVSFGLITTSVETIPPSKVHALQISQPWIWRFFGWWKVNVNLASISRSSREKTPDHTLIIPVATTSEMEAVLKLCLPRLDSAGALNKIMTMLLETKYSWRDAELMSGALIRPPTRAKFRIPLTQSVTGGAILPGLIVLRTGRLVARLSVFPLSRIQSSSIATGPWLRALGLVYFSVDTVGGPVVTSLKGLDSSAAHSWWEKVNSALDAVRQESSSAREK
;
A
#
# COMPACT_ATOMS: atom_id res chain seq x y z
N GLY A 1 24.59 12.21 -19.05
CA GLY A 1 24.58 12.49 -17.67
C GLY A 1 23.47 11.93 -16.80
N PHE A 2 22.18 12.20 -17.05
CA PHE A 2 21.07 11.93 -16.11
C PHE A 2 20.86 10.46 -15.76
N LEU A 3 20.99 9.56 -16.72
CA LEU A 3 20.86 8.10 -16.49
C LEU A 3 22.02 7.54 -15.67
N ALA A 4 23.25 8.00 -15.92
CA ALA A 4 24.42 7.55 -15.17
C ALA A 4 24.34 7.97 -13.69
N THR A 5 23.90 9.19 -13.42
CA THR A 5 23.72 9.68 -12.04
C THR A 5 22.61 8.93 -11.27
N ARG A 6 21.58 8.46 -11.95
CA ARG A 6 20.57 7.60 -11.32
C ARG A 6 21.06 6.19 -11.08
N LEU A 7 21.83 5.60 -12.00
CA LEU A 7 22.41 4.27 -11.83
C LEU A 7 23.41 4.22 -10.68
N THR A 8 24.22 5.28 -10.51
CA THR A 8 25.19 5.37 -9.40
C THR A 8 24.52 5.57 -8.04
N LYS A 9 23.34 6.20 -7.98
CA LYS A 9 22.57 6.35 -6.73
C LYS A 9 21.81 5.07 -6.33
N LEU A 10 21.45 4.23 -7.29
CA LEU A 10 20.65 3.02 -7.06
C LEU A 10 21.49 1.74 -6.94
N GLY A 11 22.81 1.84 -7.13
CA GLY A 11 23.69 0.69 -6.96
C GLY A 11 24.02 0.41 -5.49
N ASN A 12 24.33 -0.85 -5.18
CA ASN A 12 24.70 -1.35 -3.86
C ASN A 12 23.66 -1.05 -2.77
N PHE A 13 22.40 -1.36 -3.09
CA PHE A 13 21.28 -1.21 -2.16
C PHE A 13 21.24 -2.42 -1.21
N SER A 14 21.27 -2.18 0.09
CA SER A 14 21.10 -3.24 1.08
C SER A 14 20.16 -2.81 2.21
N VAL A 15 19.34 -3.77 2.66
CA VAL A 15 18.45 -3.61 3.81
C VAL A 15 18.86 -4.59 4.88
N ARG A 16 19.11 -4.10 6.09
CA ARG A 16 19.44 -4.93 7.25
C ARG A 16 18.48 -4.62 8.38
N SER A 17 18.12 -5.64 9.14
CA SER A 17 17.42 -5.47 10.41
C SER A 17 18.45 -5.48 11.54
N SER A 18 18.45 -4.44 12.34
CA SER A 18 19.28 -4.33 13.54
C SER A 18 18.43 -3.81 14.68
N GLY A 19 18.27 -4.62 15.73
CA GLY A 19 17.53 -4.21 16.93
C GLY A 19 16.05 -3.89 16.70
N GLY A 20 15.42 -4.46 15.67
CA GLY A 20 14.01 -4.15 15.32
C GLY A 20 13.83 -2.89 14.46
N GLU A 21 14.92 -2.24 14.08
CA GLU A 21 14.93 -1.10 13.17
C GLU A 21 15.39 -1.51 11.78
N LEU A 22 14.88 -0.82 10.78
CA LEU A 22 15.17 -1.04 9.36
C LEU A 22 16.31 -0.10 8.96
N GLN A 23 17.49 -0.66 8.73
CA GLN A 23 18.62 0.07 8.19
C GLN A 23 18.66 -0.09 6.67
N VAL A 24 18.48 1.01 5.97
CA VAL A 24 18.54 1.07 4.51
C VAL A 24 19.84 1.75 4.12
N SER A 25 20.72 1.05 3.43
CA SER A 25 21.93 1.66 2.86
C SER A 25 21.85 1.70 1.34
N PHE A 26 22.22 2.84 0.76
CA PHE A 26 22.17 3.06 -0.66
C PHE A 26 23.35 3.93 -1.14
N GLY A 27 23.77 3.71 -2.37
CA GLY A 27 24.81 4.46 -3.06
C GLY A 27 26.02 3.62 -3.42
N LEU A 28 26.58 3.86 -4.63
CA LEU A 28 27.80 3.21 -5.13
C LEU A 28 29.05 3.98 -4.71
N ILE A 29 28.97 5.32 -4.66
CA ILE A 29 30.11 6.20 -4.40
C ILE A 29 30.04 6.78 -2.98
N THR A 30 28.85 7.18 -2.56
CA THR A 30 28.60 7.67 -1.19
C THR A 30 27.52 6.79 -0.57
N THR A 31 27.87 6.01 0.43
CA THR A 31 26.93 5.17 1.17
C THR A 31 26.18 6.03 2.17
N SER A 32 24.87 6.17 1.98
CA SER A 32 23.97 6.75 2.96
C SER A 32 23.26 5.62 3.71
N VAL A 33 23.27 5.65 5.03
CA VAL A 33 22.54 4.70 5.87
C VAL A 33 21.41 5.45 6.55
N GLU A 34 20.20 5.06 6.28
CA GLU A 34 19.01 5.62 6.93
C GLU A 34 18.35 4.55 7.79
N THR A 35 18.11 4.88 9.05
CA THR A 35 17.42 3.99 10.00
C THR A 35 15.95 4.39 10.07
N ILE A 36 15.06 3.50 9.67
CA ILE A 36 13.61 3.71 9.66
C ILE A 36 12.98 2.86 10.75
N PRO A 37 12.53 3.44 11.86
CA PRO A 37 11.77 2.68 12.84
C PRO A 37 10.38 2.32 12.27
N PRO A 38 9.93 1.06 12.45
CA PRO A 38 8.63 0.59 11.95
C PRO A 38 7.45 1.43 12.44
N SER A 39 7.59 2.05 13.61
CA SER A 39 6.59 2.95 14.18
C SER A 39 6.33 4.21 13.35
N LYS A 40 7.24 4.63 12.49
CA LYS A 40 7.08 5.78 11.59
C LYS A 40 6.48 5.41 10.23
N VAL A 41 6.34 4.14 9.91
CA VAL A 41 5.73 3.67 8.66
C VAL A 41 4.21 3.80 8.74
N HIS A 42 3.65 4.67 7.92
CA HIS A 42 2.20 4.93 7.86
C HIS A 42 1.50 4.18 6.73
N ALA A 43 2.20 3.91 5.64
CA ALA A 43 1.68 3.13 4.54
C ALA A 43 2.83 2.52 3.74
N LEU A 44 2.59 1.37 3.16
CA LEU A 44 3.49 0.65 2.25
C LEU A 44 2.84 0.49 0.89
N GLN A 45 3.61 0.62 -0.18
CA GLN A 45 3.18 0.27 -1.52
C GLN A 45 4.19 -0.65 -2.18
N ILE A 46 3.71 -1.81 -2.55
CA ILE A 46 4.44 -2.76 -3.38
C ILE A 46 3.98 -2.54 -4.81
N SER A 47 4.91 -2.45 -5.73
CA SER A 47 4.59 -2.28 -7.15
C SER A 47 5.47 -3.15 -8.04
N GLN A 48 4.85 -3.66 -9.11
CA GLN A 48 5.50 -4.52 -10.08
C GLN A 48 5.09 -4.12 -11.48
N PRO A 49 5.98 -3.48 -12.27
CA PRO A 49 5.80 -3.31 -13.69
C PRO A 49 5.67 -4.67 -14.40
N TRP A 50 4.90 -4.74 -15.46
CA TRP A 50 4.64 -6.00 -16.17
C TRP A 50 5.91 -6.70 -16.66
N ILE A 51 6.94 -5.95 -17.09
CA ILE A 51 8.25 -6.49 -17.50
C ILE A 51 8.97 -7.13 -16.32
N TRP A 52 8.87 -6.56 -15.11
CA TRP A 52 9.55 -7.07 -13.93
C TRP A 52 8.98 -8.39 -13.42
N ARG A 53 7.78 -8.77 -13.85
CA ARG A 53 7.17 -10.08 -13.52
C ARG A 53 7.99 -11.23 -14.04
N PHE A 54 8.64 -11.09 -15.20
CA PHE A 54 9.52 -12.11 -15.76
C PHE A 54 10.78 -12.39 -14.91
N PHE A 55 11.21 -11.36 -14.16
CA PHE A 55 12.40 -11.42 -13.30
C PHE A 55 12.06 -11.60 -11.81
N GLY A 56 10.79 -11.61 -11.44
CA GLY A 56 10.37 -11.63 -10.04
C GLY A 56 10.78 -10.40 -9.24
N TRP A 57 10.97 -9.24 -9.91
CA TRP A 57 11.42 -8.00 -9.27
C TRP A 57 10.25 -7.16 -8.79
N TRP A 58 10.46 -6.52 -7.63
CA TRP A 58 9.49 -5.70 -6.94
C TRP A 58 10.08 -4.35 -6.54
N LYS A 59 9.22 -3.35 -6.44
CA LYS A 59 9.57 -2.05 -5.89
C LYS A 59 8.74 -1.79 -4.65
N VAL A 60 9.39 -1.35 -3.55
CA VAL A 60 8.72 -1.03 -2.29
C VAL A 60 8.89 0.45 -1.97
N ASN A 61 7.79 1.15 -1.81
CA ASN A 61 7.72 2.54 -1.34
C ASN A 61 7.01 2.61 0.00
N VAL A 62 7.31 3.64 0.79
CA VAL A 62 6.62 3.92 2.06
C VAL A 62 6.22 5.38 2.20
N ASN A 63 5.20 5.60 3.02
CA ASN A 63 4.90 6.92 3.57
C ASN A 63 5.41 6.96 5.01
N LEU A 64 6.30 7.91 5.32
CA LEU A 64 6.90 8.09 6.63
C LEU A 64 6.34 9.33 7.34
N ALA A 65 6.11 9.25 8.65
CA ALA A 65 5.58 10.35 9.46
C ALA A 65 6.52 11.55 9.61
N SER A 66 7.83 11.36 9.43
CA SER A 66 8.85 12.34 9.83
C SER A 66 9.44 13.18 8.69
N ILE A 67 8.85 13.15 7.51
CA ILE A 67 9.30 14.07 6.44
C ILE A 67 8.69 15.43 6.75
N SER A 68 9.39 16.18 7.58
CA SER A 68 9.10 17.58 7.87
C SER A 68 9.10 18.36 6.56
N ARG A 69 8.05 19.14 6.31
CA ARG A 69 7.89 20.04 5.17
C ARG A 69 8.96 21.16 5.07
N SER A 70 9.96 21.16 5.95
CA SER A 70 10.95 22.23 6.07
C SER A 70 12.12 22.14 5.11
N SER A 71 12.34 21.03 4.43
CA SER A 71 13.35 20.99 3.37
C SER A 71 12.71 21.31 2.01
N ARG A 72 12.97 22.49 1.50
CA ARG A 72 12.64 22.95 0.14
C ARG A 72 13.30 22.12 -0.98
N GLU A 73 14.09 21.14 -0.65
CA GLU A 73 14.61 20.15 -1.58
C GLU A 73 13.61 19.01 -1.71
N LYS A 74 12.94 19.01 -2.84
CA LYS A 74 12.15 17.88 -3.38
C LYS A 74 13.10 16.72 -3.69
N THR A 75 13.62 16.05 -2.70
CA THR A 75 14.28 14.77 -2.89
C THR A 75 13.23 13.67 -2.75
N PRO A 76 12.82 13.01 -3.86
CA PRO A 76 11.89 11.89 -3.85
C PRO A 76 12.47 10.65 -3.16
N ASP A 77 13.70 10.72 -2.69
CA ASP A 77 14.51 9.56 -2.33
C ASP A 77 14.15 8.97 -0.94
N HIS A 78 13.59 9.78 -0.02
CA HIS A 78 13.27 9.34 1.35
C HIS A 78 12.02 8.47 1.51
N THR A 79 11.29 8.21 0.42
CA THR A 79 10.08 7.40 0.42
C THR A 79 10.25 6.06 -0.28
N LEU A 80 11.42 5.80 -0.82
CA LEU A 80 11.76 4.58 -1.53
C LEU A 80 12.62 3.70 -0.62
N ILE A 81 12.04 2.60 -0.10
CA ILE A 81 12.81 1.65 0.71
C ILE A 81 13.70 0.80 -0.19
N ILE A 82 13.10 0.16 -1.22
CA ILE A 82 13.85 -0.70 -2.13
C ILE A 82 13.42 -0.42 -3.57
N PRO A 83 14.36 0.04 -4.42
CA PRO A 83 14.06 0.27 -5.83
C PRO A 83 13.84 -1.01 -6.63
N VAL A 84 14.56 -2.08 -6.30
CA VAL A 84 14.43 -3.42 -6.89
C VAL A 84 14.67 -4.44 -5.79
N ALA A 85 13.67 -5.25 -5.49
CA ALA A 85 13.72 -6.34 -4.52
C ALA A 85 13.33 -7.67 -5.16
N THR A 86 13.92 -8.74 -4.71
CA THR A 86 13.42 -10.09 -4.95
C THR A 86 12.16 -10.35 -4.10
N THR A 87 11.44 -11.42 -4.39
CA THR A 87 10.23 -11.77 -3.62
C THR A 87 10.56 -11.99 -2.14
N SER A 88 11.68 -12.66 -1.83
CA SER A 88 12.11 -12.92 -0.46
C SER A 88 12.49 -11.65 0.32
N GLU A 89 13.18 -10.72 -0.33
CA GLU A 89 13.51 -9.42 0.27
C GLU A 89 12.27 -8.57 0.51
N MET A 90 11.34 -8.55 -0.44
CA MET A 90 10.07 -7.85 -0.31
C MET A 90 9.25 -8.41 0.86
N GLU A 91 9.16 -9.73 1.02
CA GLU A 91 8.50 -10.38 2.16
C GLU A 91 9.16 -10.01 3.49
N ALA A 92 10.49 -10.02 3.55
CA ALA A 92 11.24 -9.65 4.75
C ALA A 92 10.95 -8.21 5.16
N VAL A 93 10.92 -7.28 4.20
CA VAL A 93 10.57 -5.88 4.46
C VAL A 93 9.13 -5.72 4.93
N LEU A 94 8.19 -6.46 4.32
CA LEU A 94 6.79 -6.43 4.76
C LEU A 94 6.64 -6.87 6.22
N LYS A 95 7.26 -7.98 6.60
CA LYS A 95 7.26 -8.49 7.98
C LYS A 95 7.85 -7.49 8.95
N LEU A 96 8.93 -6.83 8.56
CA LEU A 96 9.63 -5.87 9.38
C LEU A 96 8.86 -4.56 9.57
N CYS A 97 8.26 -4.04 8.49
CA CYS A 97 7.49 -2.80 8.52
C CYS A 97 6.09 -2.97 9.14
N LEU A 98 5.55 -4.18 9.09
CA LEU A 98 4.20 -4.50 9.53
C LEU A 98 4.22 -5.72 10.48
N PRO A 99 4.65 -5.55 11.74
CA PRO A 99 4.83 -6.68 12.68
C PRO A 99 3.54 -7.48 12.94
N ARG A 100 2.35 -6.90 12.69
CA ARG A 100 1.06 -7.58 12.83
C ARG A 100 0.68 -8.47 11.62
N LEU A 101 1.51 -8.51 10.57
CA LEU A 101 1.26 -9.34 9.38
C LEU A 101 1.28 -10.85 9.66
N ASP A 102 2.06 -11.30 10.62
CA ASP A 102 2.18 -12.73 10.94
C ASP A 102 0.95 -13.31 11.66
N SER A 103 0.13 -12.47 12.28
CA SER A 103 -0.97 -12.88 13.18
C SER A 103 -2.21 -13.32 12.45
N ALA A 104 -2.34 -13.77 11.31
CA ALA A 104 -3.54 -14.39 10.70
C ALA A 104 -3.36 -14.81 9.23
N GLY A 105 -2.15 -15.19 8.80
CA GLY A 105 -1.88 -15.51 7.40
C GLY A 105 -2.08 -14.29 6.47
N ALA A 106 -2.02 -13.07 7.03
CA ALA A 106 -2.22 -11.84 6.28
C ALA A 106 -1.15 -11.67 5.20
N LEU A 107 0.07 -12.12 5.47
CA LEU A 107 1.15 -12.10 4.48
C LEU A 107 0.80 -12.96 3.26
N ASN A 108 0.36 -14.20 3.46
CA ASN A 108 -0.04 -15.08 2.36
C ASN A 108 -1.19 -14.47 1.55
N LYS A 109 -2.14 -13.84 2.22
CA LYS A 109 -3.26 -13.14 1.58
C LYS A 109 -2.77 -11.97 0.73
N ILE A 110 -1.85 -11.16 1.25
CA ILE A 110 -1.22 -10.06 0.52
C ILE A 110 -0.45 -10.58 -0.69
N MET A 111 0.32 -11.66 -0.52
CA MET A 111 1.08 -12.28 -1.60
C MET A 111 0.16 -12.85 -2.69
N THR A 112 -0.91 -13.52 -2.33
CA THR A 112 -1.92 -13.99 -3.28
C THR A 112 -2.54 -12.81 -4.05
N MET A 113 -2.90 -11.73 -3.35
CA MET A 113 -3.42 -10.51 -3.99
C MET A 113 -2.43 -9.86 -4.95
N LEU A 114 -1.12 -9.95 -4.71
CA LEU A 114 -0.07 -9.41 -5.57
C LEU A 114 0.18 -10.26 -6.81
N LEU A 115 0.33 -11.56 -6.63
CA LEU A 115 0.80 -12.48 -7.67
C LEU A 115 -0.30 -12.81 -8.69
N GLU A 116 -1.55 -12.85 -8.28
CA GLU A 116 -2.62 -13.27 -9.16
C GLU A 116 -3.16 -12.14 -10.04
N THR A 117 -3.06 -12.35 -11.35
CA THR A 117 -3.32 -11.31 -12.36
C THR A 117 -4.77 -11.19 -12.80
N LYS A 118 -5.63 -12.19 -12.60
CA LYS A 118 -6.96 -12.16 -13.23
C LYS A 118 -8.17 -12.66 -12.42
N TYR A 119 -8.01 -13.59 -11.48
CA TYR A 119 -9.16 -14.34 -10.97
C TYR A 119 -9.25 -14.52 -9.46
N SER A 120 -8.22 -14.29 -8.70
CA SER A 120 -8.13 -14.70 -7.29
C SER A 120 -8.89 -13.84 -6.30
N TRP A 121 -9.39 -12.70 -6.74
CA TRP A 121 -10.34 -11.97 -5.92
C TRP A 121 -11.65 -12.75 -5.68
N ARG A 122 -11.94 -13.81 -6.45
CA ARG A 122 -13.07 -14.70 -6.17
C ARG A 122 -12.82 -15.59 -4.98
N ASP A 123 -11.58 -16.09 -4.84
CA ASP A 123 -11.17 -16.91 -3.69
C ASP A 123 -10.90 -16.07 -2.45
N ALA A 124 -10.70 -14.76 -2.60
CA ALA A 124 -10.64 -13.79 -1.51
C ALA A 124 -12.00 -13.56 -0.82
N GLU A 125 -13.11 -14.02 -1.39
CA GLU A 125 -14.40 -14.13 -0.69
C GLU A 125 -14.31 -15.07 0.52
N LEU A 126 -13.43 -16.06 0.49
CA LEU A 126 -13.01 -16.87 1.62
C LEU A 126 -12.28 -16.07 2.73
N MET A 127 -11.89 -14.83 2.45
CA MET A 127 -11.17 -13.94 3.36
C MET A 127 -12.11 -12.99 4.12
N SER A 128 -13.16 -13.51 4.74
CA SER A 128 -13.98 -12.77 5.72
C SER A 128 -14.70 -11.50 5.23
N GLY A 129 -15.43 -11.55 4.10
CA GLY A 129 -16.58 -10.66 3.85
C GLY A 129 -16.36 -9.16 3.69
N ALA A 130 -15.13 -8.68 3.62
CA ALA A 130 -14.82 -7.26 3.53
C ALA A 130 -14.03 -6.88 2.25
N LEU A 131 -14.41 -7.50 1.14
CA LEU A 131 -13.84 -7.23 -0.17
C LEU A 131 -14.74 -6.26 -0.95
N ILE A 132 -14.13 -5.29 -1.65
CA ILE A 132 -14.83 -4.40 -2.58
C ILE A 132 -14.17 -4.38 -3.95
N ARG A 133 -14.99 -4.29 -5.01
CA ARG A 133 -14.55 -4.23 -6.42
C ARG A 133 -15.38 -3.24 -7.24
N PRO A 134 -14.78 -2.68 -8.29
CA PRO A 134 -15.54 -1.97 -9.31
C PRO A 134 -16.50 -2.91 -10.06
N PRO A 135 -17.76 -2.50 -10.29
CA PRO A 135 -18.70 -3.24 -11.10
C PRO A 135 -18.27 -3.23 -12.58
N THR A 136 -18.89 -4.09 -13.40
CA THR A 136 -18.55 -4.19 -14.83
C THR A 136 -18.81 -2.90 -15.59
N ARG A 137 -19.82 -2.09 -15.19
CA ARG A 137 -20.10 -0.77 -15.78
C ARG A 137 -18.96 0.24 -15.57
N ALA A 138 -18.11 0.05 -14.55
CA ALA A 138 -16.92 0.89 -14.35
C ALA A 138 -15.88 0.78 -15.48
N LYS A 139 -15.99 -0.21 -16.38
CA LYS A 139 -15.14 -0.32 -17.58
C LYS A 139 -15.19 0.92 -18.46
N PHE A 140 -16.29 1.64 -18.51
CA PHE A 140 -16.36 2.90 -19.25
C PHE A 140 -15.41 3.97 -18.71
N ARG A 141 -15.07 3.92 -17.43
CA ARG A 141 -14.19 4.89 -16.76
C ARG A 141 -12.76 4.39 -16.56
N ILE A 142 -12.61 3.08 -16.25
CA ILE A 142 -11.33 2.44 -15.94
C ILE A 142 -11.18 1.13 -16.75
N PRO A 143 -11.17 1.19 -18.10
CA PRO A 143 -11.28 0.01 -18.95
C PRO A 143 -10.16 -1.01 -18.72
N LEU A 144 -8.94 -0.53 -18.51
CA LEU A 144 -7.76 -1.39 -18.34
C LEU A 144 -7.56 -1.91 -16.92
N THR A 145 -8.11 -1.24 -15.90
CA THR A 145 -7.82 -1.53 -14.50
C THR A 145 -9.00 -2.07 -13.71
N GLN A 146 -10.23 -2.03 -14.28
CA GLN A 146 -11.45 -2.47 -13.61
C GLN A 146 -11.33 -3.89 -13.02
N SER A 147 -10.79 -4.84 -13.78
CA SER A 147 -10.68 -6.24 -13.38
C SER A 147 -9.62 -6.53 -12.29
N VAL A 148 -8.70 -5.59 -12.08
CA VAL A 148 -7.58 -5.74 -11.13
C VAL A 148 -7.63 -4.73 -9.98
N THR A 149 -8.61 -3.82 -9.99
CA THR A 149 -8.81 -2.84 -8.91
C THR A 149 -9.72 -3.43 -7.84
N GLY A 150 -9.38 -3.20 -6.59
CA GLY A 150 -10.21 -3.61 -5.45
C GLY A 150 -9.57 -3.26 -4.12
N GLY A 151 -10.33 -3.44 -3.06
CA GLY A 151 -9.88 -3.24 -1.68
C GLY A 151 -10.33 -4.38 -0.77
N ALA A 152 -9.57 -4.64 0.26
CA ALA A 152 -9.89 -5.62 1.28
C ALA A 152 -9.55 -5.10 2.67
N ILE A 153 -10.36 -5.46 3.65
CA ILE A 153 -10.08 -5.27 5.07
C ILE A 153 -9.53 -6.59 5.60
N LEU A 154 -8.33 -6.53 6.15
CA LEU A 154 -7.68 -7.65 6.83
C LEU A 154 -7.56 -7.32 8.32
N PRO A 155 -7.30 -8.28 9.21
CA PRO A 155 -7.08 -8.00 10.62
C PRO A 155 -5.99 -6.94 10.83
N GLY A 156 -6.37 -5.76 11.31
CA GLY A 156 -5.46 -4.64 11.56
C GLY A 156 -4.98 -3.86 10.33
N LEU A 157 -5.41 -4.20 9.11
CA LEU A 157 -4.90 -3.63 7.86
C LEU A 157 -6.02 -3.35 6.86
N ILE A 158 -5.84 -2.31 6.04
CA ILE A 158 -6.58 -2.12 4.78
C ILE A 158 -5.60 -2.28 3.62
N VAL A 159 -6.04 -3.01 2.60
CA VAL A 159 -5.26 -3.27 1.41
C VAL A 159 -6.01 -2.76 0.19
N LEU A 160 -5.34 -1.95 -0.63
CA LEU A 160 -5.88 -1.42 -1.88
C LEU A 160 -5.02 -1.89 -3.06
N ARG A 161 -5.65 -2.55 -4.02
CA ARG A 161 -4.98 -2.97 -5.25
C ARG A 161 -5.43 -2.14 -6.43
N THR A 162 -4.46 -1.70 -7.25
CA THR A 162 -4.71 -0.93 -8.46
C THR A 162 -3.69 -1.26 -9.56
N GLY A 163 -4.00 -0.89 -10.79
CA GLY A 163 -3.05 -0.94 -11.89
C GLY A 163 -2.89 -2.31 -12.54
N ARG A 164 -2.93 -2.35 -13.87
CA ARG A 164 -2.75 -3.56 -14.68
C ARG A 164 -1.34 -3.68 -15.27
N LEU A 165 -0.83 -2.60 -15.86
CA LEU A 165 0.51 -2.55 -16.42
C LEU A 165 1.58 -2.44 -15.32
N VAL A 166 1.29 -1.64 -14.29
CA VAL A 166 2.06 -1.59 -13.06
C VAL A 166 1.11 -2.02 -11.97
N ALA A 167 1.21 -3.28 -11.53
CA ALA A 167 0.46 -3.74 -10.38
C ALA A 167 0.92 -2.98 -9.14
N ARG A 168 -0.01 -2.41 -8.39
CA ARG A 168 0.25 -1.69 -7.13
C ARG A 168 -0.65 -2.25 -6.06
N LEU A 169 -0.06 -2.60 -4.96
CA LEU A 169 -0.76 -2.97 -3.75
C LEU A 169 -0.32 -2.01 -2.65
N SER A 170 -1.26 -1.24 -2.14
CA SER A 170 -1.06 -0.33 -1.01
C SER A 170 -1.60 -0.97 0.26
N VAL A 171 -0.80 -0.99 1.32
CA VAL A 171 -1.13 -1.59 2.62
C VAL A 171 -1.10 -0.49 3.67
N PHE A 172 -2.18 -0.36 4.41
CA PHE A 172 -2.38 0.65 5.44
C PHE A 172 -2.69 -0.03 6.77
N PRO A 173 -1.83 0.11 7.79
CA PRO A 173 -2.21 -0.26 9.15
C PRO A 173 -3.38 0.60 9.62
N LEU A 174 -4.44 -0.03 10.15
CA LEU A 174 -5.64 0.69 10.65
C LEU A 174 -5.27 1.74 11.69
N SER A 175 -4.30 1.45 12.55
CA SER A 175 -3.80 2.39 13.57
C SER A 175 -3.12 3.66 13.01
N ARG A 176 -2.83 3.70 11.71
CA ARG A 176 -2.15 4.82 11.04
C ARG A 176 -3.05 5.60 10.08
N ILE A 177 -4.30 5.17 9.92
CA ILE A 177 -5.29 5.85 9.11
C ILE A 177 -5.88 7.00 9.92
N GLN A 178 -5.87 8.20 9.34
CA GLN A 178 -6.43 9.40 9.95
C GLN A 178 -7.93 9.49 9.68
N SER A 179 -8.34 9.31 8.43
CA SER A 179 -9.73 9.30 8.00
C SER A 179 -9.93 8.47 6.75
N SER A 180 -11.17 8.18 6.44
CA SER A 180 -11.58 7.57 5.18
C SER A 180 -12.74 8.36 4.59
N SER A 181 -12.78 8.50 3.28
CA SER A 181 -13.79 9.31 2.61
C SER A 181 -14.31 8.66 1.33
N ILE A 182 -15.56 8.99 1.01
CA ILE A 182 -16.19 8.68 -0.25
C ILE A 182 -16.50 9.98 -0.98
N ALA A 183 -16.13 10.06 -2.24
CA ALA A 183 -16.39 11.21 -3.09
C ALA A 183 -17.02 10.79 -4.42
N THR A 184 -17.84 11.65 -4.98
CA THR A 184 -18.43 11.45 -6.32
C THR A 184 -18.41 12.75 -7.10
N GLY A 185 -18.29 12.65 -8.41
CA GLY A 185 -18.43 13.78 -9.34
C GLY A 185 -19.66 13.62 -10.21
N PRO A 186 -20.04 14.64 -11.01
CA PRO A 186 -21.24 14.61 -11.84
C PRO A 186 -21.35 13.37 -12.74
N TRP A 187 -20.29 13.07 -13.46
CA TRP A 187 -20.21 11.91 -14.38
C TRP A 187 -20.24 10.56 -13.65
N LEU A 188 -19.62 10.49 -12.49
CA LEU A 188 -19.65 9.27 -11.70
C LEU A 188 -21.02 9.02 -11.07
N ARG A 189 -21.67 10.09 -10.65
CA ARG A 189 -23.03 10.04 -10.10
C ARG A 189 -24.01 9.51 -11.13
N ALA A 190 -23.92 9.95 -12.40
CA ALA A 190 -24.74 9.42 -13.48
C ALA A 190 -24.54 7.92 -13.72
N LEU A 191 -23.35 7.38 -13.45
CA LEU A 191 -23.03 5.96 -13.56
C LEU A 191 -23.24 5.20 -12.23
N GLY A 192 -23.70 5.84 -11.16
CA GLY A 192 -23.79 5.25 -9.83
C GLY A 192 -22.44 4.81 -9.25
N LEU A 193 -21.37 5.53 -9.61
CA LEU A 193 -20.00 5.23 -9.20
C LEU A 193 -19.46 6.29 -8.25
N VAL A 194 -18.53 5.86 -7.38
CA VAL A 194 -17.84 6.72 -6.40
C VAL A 194 -16.34 6.44 -6.37
N TYR A 195 -15.60 7.35 -5.75
CA TYR A 195 -14.23 7.15 -5.29
C TYR A 195 -14.22 6.87 -3.80
N PHE A 196 -13.39 5.96 -3.37
CA PHE A 196 -13.03 5.77 -1.97
C PHE A 196 -11.59 6.20 -1.76
N SER A 197 -11.29 6.89 -0.68
CA SER A 197 -9.93 7.25 -0.30
C SER A 197 -9.68 7.05 1.20
N VAL A 198 -8.42 6.78 1.50
CA VAL A 198 -7.87 6.67 2.85
C VAL A 198 -6.92 7.83 3.04
N ASP A 199 -7.12 8.62 4.08
CA ASP A 199 -6.25 9.72 4.41
C ASP A 199 -5.20 9.28 5.43
N THR A 200 -3.95 9.51 5.06
CA THR A 200 -2.77 9.20 5.84
C THR A 200 -1.70 10.25 5.55
N VAL A 201 -0.54 10.11 6.15
CA VAL A 201 0.59 11.02 5.86
C VAL A 201 0.90 11.02 4.37
N GLY A 202 1.14 12.21 3.81
CA GLY A 202 1.45 12.39 2.39
C GLY A 202 2.69 11.63 1.96
N GLY A 203 2.64 11.06 0.75
CA GLY A 203 3.74 10.28 0.17
C GLY A 203 3.36 9.63 -1.16
N PRO A 204 4.20 8.75 -1.70
CA PRO A 204 4.01 8.15 -3.01
C PRO A 204 2.96 7.02 -3.06
N VAL A 205 2.48 6.57 -1.90
CA VAL A 205 1.53 5.45 -1.81
C VAL A 205 0.17 5.87 -2.35
N VAL A 206 -0.42 5.04 -3.23
CA VAL A 206 -1.77 5.28 -3.77
C VAL A 206 -2.79 4.99 -2.67
N THR A 207 -3.57 6.01 -2.31
CA THR A 207 -4.53 5.98 -1.20
C THR A 207 -5.99 5.87 -1.65
N SER A 208 -6.27 5.77 -2.96
CA SER A 208 -7.64 5.82 -3.45
C SER A 208 -7.99 4.68 -4.42
N LEU A 209 -9.24 4.23 -4.34
CA LEU A 209 -9.89 3.36 -5.30
C LEU A 209 -10.90 4.15 -6.13
N LYS A 210 -10.94 3.89 -7.43
CA LYS A 210 -11.81 4.60 -8.37
C LYS A 210 -12.85 3.67 -8.97
N GLY A 211 -14.05 4.21 -9.19
CA GLY A 211 -15.10 3.53 -9.94
C GLY A 211 -15.79 2.41 -9.15
N LEU A 212 -15.92 2.54 -7.84
CA LEU A 212 -16.69 1.62 -7.00
C LEU A 212 -18.19 1.86 -7.16
N ASP A 213 -18.98 0.83 -6.97
CA ASP A 213 -20.43 0.95 -6.87
C ASP A 213 -20.82 1.79 -5.66
N SER A 214 -21.76 2.73 -5.81
CA SER A 214 -22.12 3.67 -4.74
C SER A 214 -22.65 2.95 -3.50
N SER A 215 -23.56 2.00 -3.65
CA SER A 215 -24.16 1.28 -2.50
C SER A 215 -23.15 0.35 -1.84
N ALA A 216 -22.41 -0.42 -2.64
CA ALA A 216 -21.38 -1.31 -2.13
C ALA A 216 -20.25 -0.54 -1.43
N ALA A 217 -19.88 0.64 -1.96
CA ALA A 217 -18.85 1.47 -1.37
C ALA A 217 -19.27 2.06 -0.02
N HIS A 218 -20.53 2.47 0.15
CA HIS A 218 -21.02 2.95 1.45
C HIS A 218 -21.02 1.82 2.50
N SER A 219 -21.56 0.64 2.16
CA SER A 219 -21.53 -0.50 3.07
C SER A 219 -20.10 -0.94 3.44
N TRP A 220 -19.18 -0.89 2.47
CA TRP A 220 -17.78 -1.21 2.74
C TRP A 220 -17.10 -0.13 3.59
N TRP A 221 -17.40 1.14 3.35
CA TRP A 221 -16.89 2.28 4.12
C TRP A 221 -17.35 2.23 5.60
N GLU A 222 -18.59 1.83 5.86
CA GLU A 222 -19.08 1.58 7.22
C GLU A 222 -18.26 0.50 7.93
N LYS A 223 -17.96 -0.61 7.24
CA LYS A 223 -17.08 -1.65 7.78
C LYS A 223 -15.66 -1.15 8.05
N VAL A 224 -15.11 -0.31 7.17
CA VAL A 224 -13.81 0.34 7.38
C VAL A 224 -13.84 1.21 8.64
N ASN A 225 -14.86 2.05 8.80
CA ASN A 225 -14.98 2.92 9.96
C ASN A 225 -15.16 2.13 11.25
N SER A 226 -15.98 1.09 11.26
CA SER A 226 -16.13 0.18 12.40
C SER A 226 -14.80 -0.47 12.80
N ALA A 227 -13.99 -0.88 11.82
CA ALA A 227 -12.67 -1.44 12.07
C ALA A 227 -11.67 -0.39 12.62
N LEU A 228 -11.75 0.85 12.13
CA LEU A 228 -10.95 1.98 12.64
C LEU A 228 -11.31 2.31 14.09
N ASP A 229 -12.59 2.35 14.43
CA ASP A 229 -13.07 2.66 15.76
C ASP A 229 -12.69 1.56 16.77
N ALA A 230 -12.76 0.30 16.38
CA ALA A 230 -12.30 -0.82 17.20
C ALA A 230 -10.81 -0.66 17.58
N VAL A 231 -9.94 -0.35 16.59
CA VAL A 231 -8.51 -0.15 16.84
C VAL A 231 -8.23 1.08 17.71
N ARG A 232 -9.01 2.16 17.55
CA ARG A 232 -8.88 3.36 18.39
C ARG A 232 -9.26 3.08 19.84
N GLN A 233 -10.33 2.33 20.07
CA GLN A 233 -10.75 1.91 21.41
C GLN A 233 -9.71 1.03 22.10
N GLU A 234 -9.15 0.04 21.39
CA GLU A 234 -8.04 -0.77 21.90
C GLU A 234 -6.83 0.07 22.30
N SER A 235 -6.49 1.08 21.49
CA SER A 235 -5.34 1.96 21.74
C SER A 235 -5.57 2.91 22.91
N SER A 236 -6.80 3.36 23.18
CA SER A 236 -7.13 4.20 24.34
C SER A 236 -7.12 3.38 25.63
N SER A 237 -7.72 2.21 25.64
CA SER A 237 -7.73 1.32 26.83
C SER A 237 -6.33 0.81 27.22
N ALA A 238 -5.40 0.71 26.26
CA ALA A 238 -4.01 0.34 26.51
C ALA A 238 -3.16 1.49 27.11
N ARG A 239 -3.62 2.75 27.01
CA ARG A 239 -2.94 3.92 27.61
C ARG A 239 -3.40 4.23 29.03
N GLU A 240 -4.54 3.71 29.44
CA GLU A 240 -5.12 3.89 30.78
C GLU A 240 -4.64 2.84 31.79
N LYS A 241 -3.92 1.83 31.34
CA LYS A 241 -3.26 0.81 32.17
C LYS A 241 -1.76 1.08 32.31
#